data_6acc93e870f40347817ee52949ed0f30
#
_entry.id   6acc93e870f40347817ee52949ed0f30
#
_cell.length_a   1.000
_cell.length_b   1.000
_cell.length_c   1.000
_cell.angle_alpha   90.00
_cell.angle_beta   90.00
_cell.angle_gamma   90.00
#
_symmetry.space_group_name_H-M   'P 1'
#
loop_
_entity.id
_entity.type
_entity.pdbx_description
1 polymer ?
#
loop_
_entity_poly.entity_id
_entity_poly.type
_entity_poly.pdbx_seq_one_letter_code
_entity_poly.pdbx_strand_id
1 'polypeptide(L)'
;MDFSQFNRKASGYECLGPSVVAEAASYANSCNLSLWMSTRFKAPVDNDFLAKWELRHTAVLNHLKLNILDKFPHAEIDMELPLQTVNLCGNKLFGVADAVCKFPNGQLMVCDAKSGKKKLSHWIQVGLYGYMIQGVARSKGASVPEICGFALCYGNY
;
A
#
# COMPACT_ATOMS: atom_id res chain seq x y z
N MET A 1 -12.24 -2.41 29.53
CA MET A 1 -12.27 -1.88 28.14
C MET A 1 -13.28 -2.72 27.38
N ASP A 2 -14.34 -2.11 26.88
CA ASP A 2 -15.39 -2.83 26.13
C ASP A 2 -14.95 -3.00 24.68
N PHE A 3 -14.79 -4.25 24.24
CA PHE A 3 -14.39 -4.60 22.86
C PHE A 3 -15.58 -4.97 21.97
N SER A 4 -16.82 -4.87 22.47
CA SER A 4 -18.03 -5.22 21.71
C SER A 4 -18.20 -4.38 20.44
N GLN A 5 -17.65 -3.16 20.43
CA GLN A 5 -17.66 -2.26 19.27
C GLN A 5 -16.71 -2.66 18.13
N PHE A 6 -15.82 -3.65 18.33
CA PHE A 6 -14.88 -4.08 17.31
C PHE A 6 -15.36 -5.38 16.66
N ASN A 7 -15.68 -5.32 15.40
CA ASN A 7 -16.00 -6.51 14.62
C ASN A 7 -14.72 -7.28 14.26
N ARG A 8 -14.71 -8.58 14.48
CA ARG A 8 -13.61 -9.46 14.06
C ARG A 8 -13.50 -9.44 12.53
N LYS A 9 -12.28 -9.29 12.00
CA LYS A 9 -12.06 -9.37 10.56
C LYS A 9 -12.42 -10.77 10.05
N ALA A 10 -13.19 -10.87 8.98
CA ALA A 10 -13.64 -12.14 8.41
C ALA A 10 -12.47 -13.03 7.93
N SER A 11 -11.36 -12.41 7.50
CA SER A 11 -10.16 -13.11 7.01
C SER A 11 -9.27 -13.69 8.13
N GLY A 12 -9.62 -13.50 9.40
CA GLY A 12 -8.79 -13.96 10.51
C GLY A 12 -7.35 -13.40 10.46
N TYR A 13 -6.36 -14.24 10.74
CA TYR A 13 -4.93 -13.86 10.80
C TYR A 13 -4.17 -14.16 9.51
N GLU A 14 -4.84 -14.54 8.46
CA GLU A 14 -4.21 -15.10 7.27
C GLU A 14 -3.61 -14.07 6.32
N CYS A 15 -4.01 -12.80 6.45
CA CYS A 15 -3.57 -11.76 5.51
C CYS A 15 -3.11 -10.50 6.23
N LEU A 16 -1.90 -10.05 5.94
CA LEU A 16 -1.34 -8.80 6.44
C LEU A 16 -1.34 -7.74 5.33
N GLY A 17 -1.81 -6.54 5.67
CA GLY A 17 -1.70 -5.40 4.76
C GLY A 17 -0.31 -4.76 4.81
N PRO A 18 0.24 -4.27 3.69
CA PRO A 18 1.54 -3.60 3.65
C PRO A 18 1.65 -2.41 4.60
N SER A 19 0.57 -1.65 4.80
CA SER A 19 0.53 -0.53 5.74
C SER A 19 0.75 -0.97 7.20
N VAL A 20 0.16 -2.09 7.61
CA VAL A 20 0.34 -2.64 8.97
C VAL A 20 1.78 -3.13 9.17
N VAL A 21 2.34 -3.83 8.19
CA VAL A 21 3.73 -4.31 8.23
C VAL A 21 4.70 -3.14 8.25
N ALA A 22 4.46 -2.10 7.43
CA ALA A 22 5.29 -0.90 7.37
C ALA A 22 5.26 -0.11 8.68
N GLU A 23 4.10 0.04 9.30
CA GLU A 23 3.97 0.71 10.61
C GLU A 23 4.73 -0.07 11.70
N ALA A 24 4.61 -1.40 11.73
CA ALA A 24 5.37 -2.25 12.65
C ALA A 24 6.88 -2.13 12.44
N ALA A 25 7.34 -2.15 11.19
CA ALA A 25 8.76 -2.09 10.85
C ALA A 25 9.39 -0.71 11.07
N SER A 26 8.59 0.36 11.06
CA SER A 26 9.11 1.73 11.25
C SER A 26 9.48 2.06 12.69
N TYR A 27 9.12 1.22 13.66
CA TYR A 27 9.27 1.44 15.11
C TYR A 27 8.75 2.80 15.61
N ALA A 28 8.02 3.51 14.75
CA ALA A 28 7.54 4.85 15.03
C ALA A 28 6.27 4.78 15.87
N ASN A 29 6.42 4.86 17.20
CA ASN A 29 5.32 5.05 18.16
C ASN A 29 4.18 4.02 18.09
N SER A 30 4.40 2.86 17.49
CA SER A 30 3.39 1.84 17.42
C SER A 30 3.36 1.03 18.72
N CYS A 31 2.28 1.19 19.45
CA CYS A 31 1.97 0.29 20.55
C CYS A 31 1.73 -1.11 19.97
N ASN A 32 2.51 -2.11 20.40
CA ASN A 32 2.37 -3.49 19.95
C ASN A 32 0.94 -4.03 20.10
N LEU A 33 0.23 -3.60 21.14
CA LEU A 33 -1.19 -3.93 21.32
C LEU A 33 -2.06 -3.32 20.22
N SER A 34 -1.83 -2.06 19.86
CA SER A 34 -2.56 -1.38 18.77
C SER A 34 -2.35 -2.08 17.44
N LEU A 35 -1.12 -2.44 17.11
CA LEU A 35 -0.80 -3.22 15.90
C LEU A 35 -1.48 -4.58 15.92
N TRP A 36 -1.37 -5.32 17.01
CA TRP A 36 -2.04 -6.60 17.19
C TRP A 36 -3.56 -6.47 17.01
N MET A 37 -4.18 -5.47 17.62
CA MET A 37 -5.61 -5.21 17.46
C MET A 37 -5.98 -4.87 16.02
N SER A 38 -5.19 -4.05 15.33
CA SER A 38 -5.46 -3.65 13.94
C SER A 38 -5.43 -4.82 12.96
N THR A 39 -4.68 -5.90 13.28
CA THR A 39 -4.67 -7.12 12.46
C THR A 39 -5.88 -8.00 12.70
N ARG A 40 -6.59 -7.86 13.82
CA ARG A 40 -7.63 -8.79 14.27
C ARG A 40 -9.03 -8.21 14.28
N PHE A 41 -9.14 -6.91 14.45
CA PHE A 41 -10.42 -6.24 14.61
C PHE A 41 -10.54 -5.10 13.60
N LYS A 42 -11.77 -4.87 13.14
CA LYS A 42 -12.13 -3.65 12.43
C LYS A 42 -12.59 -2.63 13.47
N ALA A 43 -11.96 -1.47 13.51
CA ALA A 43 -12.48 -0.35 14.26
C ALA A 43 -13.83 0.10 13.68
N PRO A 44 -14.75 0.62 14.51
CA PRO A 44 -15.93 1.32 14.00
C PRO A 44 -15.46 2.45 13.07
N VAL A 45 -16.17 2.59 11.96
CA VAL A 45 -15.82 3.58 10.96
C VAL A 45 -16.83 4.73 11.02
N ASP A 46 -16.32 5.93 11.14
CA ASP A 46 -17.08 7.15 10.91
C ASP A 46 -17.24 7.34 9.40
N ASN A 47 -18.48 7.22 8.91
CA ASN A 47 -18.78 7.32 7.48
C ASN A 47 -18.45 8.71 6.91
N ASP A 48 -18.64 9.78 7.69
CA ASP A 48 -18.29 11.14 7.26
C ASP A 48 -16.78 11.32 7.14
N PHE A 49 -16.02 10.72 8.07
CA PHE A 49 -14.57 10.70 7.99
C PHE A 49 -14.09 9.91 6.77
N LEU A 50 -14.68 8.74 6.51
CA LEU A 50 -14.36 7.92 5.33
C LEU A 50 -14.60 8.69 4.03
N ALA A 51 -15.77 9.28 3.86
CA ALA A 51 -16.11 10.02 2.65
C ALA A 51 -15.13 11.18 2.39
N LYS A 52 -14.78 11.92 3.44
CA LYS A 52 -13.77 13.00 3.37
C LYS A 52 -12.38 12.45 3.04
N TRP A 53 -12.02 11.31 3.60
CA TRP A 53 -10.74 10.66 3.34
C TRP A 53 -10.67 10.17 1.90
N GLU A 54 -11.70 9.48 1.40
CA GLU A 54 -11.80 9.00 0.01
C GLU A 54 -11.68 10.14 -1.00
N LEU A 55 -12.39 11.24 -0.76
CA LEU A 55 -12.31 12.42 -1.63
C LEU A 55 -10.88 12.98 -1.72
N ARG A 56 -10.20 13.10 -0.56
CA ARG A 56 -8.81 13.58 -0.50
C ARG A 56 -7.86 12.59 -1.16
N HIS A 57 -8.03 11.31 -0.90
CA HIS A 57 -7.19 10.25 -1.48
C HIS A 57 -7.32 10.23 -3.00
N THR A 58 -8.55 10.28 -3.53
CA THR A 58 -8.82 10.35 -4.97
C THR A 58 -8.17 11.59 -5.61
N ALA A 59 -8.22 12.74 -4.94
CA ALA A 59 -7.56 13.95 -5.45
C ALA A 59 -6.02 13.77 -5.54
N VAL A 60 -5.40 13.13 -4.54
CA VAL A 60 -3.95 12.85 -4.56
C VAL A 60 -3.60 11.80 -5.63
N LEU A 61 -4.43 10.78 -5.81
CA LEU A 61 -4.26 9.78 -6.87
C LEU A 61 -4.30 10.42 -8.26
N ASN A 62 -5.26 11.30 -8.51
CA ASN A 62 -5.36 12.02 -9.78
C ASN A 62 -4.14 12.92 -10.01
N HIS A 63 -3.68 13.63 -8.97
CA HIS A 63 -2.47 14.42 -9.04
C HIS A 63 -1.22 13.56 -9.31
N LEU A 64 -1.09 12.42 -8.64
CA LEU A 64 -0.03 11.44 -8.89
C LEU A 64 -0.02 11.00 -10.35
N LYS A 65 -1.18 10.60 -10.89
CA LYS A 65 -1.33 10.18 -12.29
C LYS A 65 -0.88 11.25 -13.27
N LEU A 66 -1.33 12.50 -13.07
CA LEU A 66 -0.95 13.62 -13.93
C LEU A 66 0.56 13.90 -13.87
N ASN A 67 1.16 13.87 -12.67
CA ASN A 67 2.60 14.05 -12.51
C ASN A 67 3.42 12.95 -13.19
N ILE A 68 2.93 11.71 -13.19
CA ILE A 68 3.61 10.61 -13.88
C ILE A 68 3.54 10.82 -15.39
N LEU A 69 2.35 11.14 -15.92
CA LEU A 69 2.16 11.36 -17.37
C LEU A 69 2.99 12.55 -17.88
N ASP A 70 3.11 13.61 -17.08
CA ASP A 70 3.95 14.76 -17.41
C ASP A 70 5.45 14.40 -17.48
N LYS A 71 5.94 13.65 -16.48
CA LYS A 71 7.35 13.30 -16.40
C LYS A 71 7.76 12.12 -17.26
N PHE A 72 6.85 11.21 -17.49
CA PHE A 72 7.09 9.94 -18.17
C PHE A 72 5.98 9.66 -19.21
N PRO A 73 5.88 10.44 -20.30
CA PRO A 73 4.77 10.37 -21.24
C PRO A 73 4.65 9.03 -22.00
N HIS A 74 5.70 8.21 -21.96
CA HIS A 74 5.73 6.89 -22.61
C HIS A 74 5.55 5.72 -21.64
N ALA A 75 5.31 5.99 -20.34
CA ALA A 75 5.07 4.94 -19.36
C ALA A 75 3.61 4.48 -19.42
N GLU A 76 3.39 3.18 -19.36
CA GLU A 76 2.09 2.61 -19.05
C GLU A 76 1.86 2.71 -17.54
N ILE A 77 0.64 3.04 -17.11
CA ILE A 77 0.32 3.23 -15.70
C ILE A 77 -0.84 2.33 -15.31
N ASP A 78 -0.57 1.39 -14.41
CA ASP A 78 -1.60 0.62 -13.72
C ASP A 78 -1.94 1.34 -12.42
N MET A 79 -3.17 1.84 -12.31
CA MET A 79 -3.69 2.47 -11.09
C MET A 79 -4.39 1.45 -10.21
N GLU A 80 -4.23 1.59 -8.88
CA GLU A 80 -4.89 0.77 -7.86
C GLU A 80 -4.72 -0.74 -8.11
N LEU A 81 -3.47 -1.15 -8.38
CA LEU A 81 -3.13 -2.53 -8.71
C LEU A 81 -3.25 -3.45 -7.48
N PRO A 82 -4.20 -4.42 -7.47
CA PRO A 82 -4.32 -5.37 -6.38
C PRO A 82 -3.17 -6.39 -6.43
N LEU A 83 -2.53 -6.59 -5.29
CA LEU A 83 -1.39 -7.47 -5.13
C LEU A 83 -1.64 -8.49 -4.03
N GLN A 84 -1.31 -9.75 -4.28
CA GLN A 84 -1.33 -10.80 -3.29
C GLN A 84 -0.10 -11.68 -3.46
N THR A 85 0.64 -11.90 -2.39
CA THR A 85 1.81 -12.79 -2.38
C THR A 85 1.95 -13.47 -1.02
N VAL A 86 2.90 -14.38 -0.91
CA VAL A 86 3.28 -15.03 0.34
C VAL A 86 4.71 -14.61 0.68
N ASN A 87 4.95 -14.17 1.91
CA ASN A 87 6.29 -13.82 2.36
C ASN A 87 7.12 -15.07 2.69
N LEU A 88 8.41 -14.86 3.00
CA LEU A 88 9.34 -15.96 3.33
C LEU A 88 8.92 -16.78 4.56
N CYS A 89 8.07 -16.24 5.43
CA CYS A 89 7.55 -16.91 6.61
C CYS A 89 6.20 -17.62 6.37
N GLY A 90 5.73 -17.67 5.11
CA GLY A 90 4.45 -18.31 4.76
C GLY A 90 3.21 -17.43 5.00
N ASN A 91 3.36 -16.20 5.50
CA ASN A 91 2.22 -15.30 5.69
C ASN A 91 1.76 -14.70 4.37
N LYS A 92 0.45 -14.66 4.15
CA LYS A 92 -0.15 -13.99 3.00
C LYS A 92 -0.09 -12.47 3.19
N LEU A 93 0.41 -11.78 2.17
CA LEU A 93 0.37 -10.32 2.05
C LEU A 93 -0.66 -9.95 1.01
N PHE A 94 -1.56 -9.04 1.34
CA PHE A 94 -2.53 -8.47 0.41
C PHE A 94 -2.55 -6.95 0.53
N GLY A 95 -2.52 -6.26 -0.60
CA GLY A 95 -2.62 -4.81 -0.66
C GLY A 95 -2.93 -4.31 -2.06
N VAL A 96 -3.17 -3.02 -2.17
CA VAL A 96 -3.41 -2.34 -3.45
C VAL A 96 -2.33 -1.28 -3.58
N ALA A 97 -1.50 -1.39 -4.62
CA ALA A 97 -0.52 -0.36 -4.95
C ALA A 97 -1.22 0.78 -5.70
N ASP A 98 -1.04 2.01 -5.27
CA ASP A 98 -1.76 3.15 -5.82
C ASP A 98 -1.45 3.40 -7.29
N ALA A 99 -0.18 3.28 -7.69
CA ALA A 99 0.20 3.29 -9.10
C ALA A 99 1.49 2.48 -9.35
N VAL A 100 1.51 1.77 -10.47
CA VAL A 100 2.71 1.10 -10.99
C VAL A 100 2.95 1.59 -12.41
N CYS A 101 4.11 2.22 -12.61
CA CYS A 101 4.53 2.70 -13.92
C CYS A 101 5.42 1.65 -14.57
N LYS A 102 5.09 1.28 -15.79
CA LYS A 102 5.87 0.36 -16.61
C LYS A 102 6.53 1.13 -17.75
N PHE A 103 7.83 1.11 -17.77
CA PHE A 103 8.62 1.77 -18.79
C PHE A 103 8.83 0.90 -20.03
N PRO A 104 9.11 1.51 -21.21
CA PRO A 104 9.33 0.75 -22.45
C PRO A 104 10.47 -0.28 -22.39
N ASN A 105 11.44 -0.08 -21.49
CA ASN A 105 12.54 -1.02 -21.24
C ASN A 105 12.16 -2.20 -20.32
N GLY A 106 10.89 -2.27 -19.88
CA GLY A 106 10.37 -3.31 -18.99
C GLY A 106 10.62 -3.09 -17.51
N GLN A 107 11.31 -2.02 -17.13
CA GLN A 107 11.48 -1.63 -15.73
C GLN A 107 10.18 -1.09 -15.15
N LEU A 108 10.01 -1.22 -13.82
CA LEU A 108 8.85 -0.72 -13.10
C LEU A 108 9.24 0.35 -12.07
N MET A 109 8.40 1.35 -11.90
CA MET A 109 8.44 2.27 -10.76
C MET A 109 7.15 2.13 -9.97
N VAL A 110 7.26 1.96 -8.66
CA VAL A 110 6.09 1.85 -7.76
C VAL A 110 5.86 3.18 -7.09
N CYS A 111 4.62 3.67 -7.18
CA CYS A 111 4.23 4.95 -6.62
C CYS A 111 3.08 4.78 -5.63
N ASP A 112 3.05 5.64 -4.61
CA ASP A 112 2.02 5.59 -3.58
C ASP A 112 1.60 7.03 -3.20
N ALA A 113 0.30 7.24 -3.06
CA ALA A 113 -0.33 8.52 -2.76
C ALA A 113 -0.66 8.64 -1.28
N LYS A 114 -0.30 9.75 -0.66
CA LYS A 114 -0.53 9.99 0.77
C LYS A 114 -1.20 11.33 1.02
N SER A 115 -2.33 11.30 1.70
CA SER A 115 -3.07 12.50 2.09
C SER A 115 -2.65 13.06 3.46
N GLY A 116 -1.61 12.51 4.09
CA GLY A 116 -1.17 12.87 5.43
C GLY A 116 0.28 13.36 5.50
N LYS A 117 0.76 13.54 6.74
CA LYS A 117 2.16 13.94 7.00
C LYS A 117 3.13 12.84 6.56
N LYS A 118 4.32 13.26 6.13
CA LYS A 118 5.42 12.35 5.75
C LYS A 118 5.83 11.47 6.92
N LYS A 119 5.92 10.15 6.68
CA LYS A 119 6.34 9.14 7.67
C LYS A 119 7.30 8.14 7.02
N LEU A 120 8.19 7.56 7.84
CA LEU A 120 9.08 6.48 7.39
C LEU A 120 8.29 5.26 6.92
N SER A 121 7.19 4.92 7.59
CA SER A 121 6.32 3.81 7.22
C SER A 121 5.79 3.88 5.76
N HIS A 122 5.65 5.09 5.20
CA HIS A 122 5.23 5.23 3.80
C HIS A 122 6.29 4.70 2.82
N TRP A 123 7.58 4.93 3.09
CA TRP A 123 8.69 4.37 2.29
C TRP A 123 8.77 2.86 2.41
N ILE A 124 8.57 2.33 3.61
CA ILE A 124 8.53 0.88 3.83
C ILE A 124 7.34 0.26 3.09
N GLN A 125 6.17 0.92 3.13
CA GLN A 125 4.97 0.45 2.44
C GLN A 125 5.17 0.37 0.92
N VAL A 126 5.71 1.41 0.30
CA VAL A 126 5.94 1.40 -1.16
C VAL A 126 7.00 0.37 -1.55
N GLY A 127 8.03 0.18 -0.72
CA GLY A 127 9.01 -0.89 -0.91
C GLY A 127 8.39 -2.29 -0.81
N LEU A 128 7.44 -2.50 0.12
CA LEU A 128 6.70 -3.76 0.23
C LEU A 128 5.85 -4.05 -1.01
N TYR A 129 5.26 -3.04 -1.64
CA TYR A 129 4.56 -3.25 -2.91
C TYR A 129 5.52 -3.73 -4.00
N GLY A 130 6.72 -3.17 -4.10
CA GLY A 130 7.75 -3.67 -5.02
C GLY A 130 8.11 -5.14 -4.76
N TYR A 131 8.31 -5.52 -3.50
CA TYR A 131 8.54 -6.91 -3.10
C TYR A 131 7.36 -7.81 -3.49
N MET A 132 6.11 -7.36 -3.28
CA MET A 132 4.92 -8.12 -3.63
C MET A 132 4.79 -8.33 -5.15
N ILE A 133 5.07 -7.31 -5.96
CA ILE A 133 5.08 -7.42 -7.43
C ILE A 133 6.07 -8.50 -7.88
N GLN A 134 7.30 -8.47 -7.36
CA GLN A 134 8.29 -9.48 -7.66
C GLN A 134 7.88 -10.88 -7.16
N GLY A 135 7.23 -10.96 -5.98
CA GLY A 135 6.68 -12.20 -5.43
C GLY A 135 5.59 -12.81 -6.32
N VAL A 136 4.70 -11.98 -6.85
CA VAL A 136 3.66 -12.41 -7.81
C VAL A 136 4.29 -12.93 -9.10
N ALA A 137 5.31 -12.26 -9.64
CA ALA A 137 6.01 -12.73 -10.84
C ALA A 137 6.66 -14.10 -10.63
N ARG A 138 7.38 -14.27 -9.51
CA ARG A 138 8.01 -15.57 -9.14
C ARG A 138 6.97 -16.67 -9.00
N SER A 139 5.86 -16.42 -8.32
CA SER A 139 4.82 -17.43 -8.11
C SER A 139 4.14 -17.90 -9.41
N LYS A 140 4.15 -17.08 -10.42
CA LYS A 140 3.62 -17.38 -11.77
C LYS A 140 4.68 -17.95 -12.71
N GLY A 141 5.93 -18.11 -12.28
CA GLY A 141 7.04 -18.51 -13.14
C GLY A 141 7.39 -17.48 -14.22
N ALA A 142 6.96 -16.22 -14.05
CA ALA A 142 7.23 -15.14 -14.97
C ALA A 142 8.61 -14.50 -14.69
N SER A 143 9.15 -13.80 -15.68
CA SER A 143 10.34 -12.98 -15.49
C SER A 143 10.10 -11.96 -14.38
N VAL A 144 11.01 -11.91 -13.40
CA VAL A 144 10.92 -10.98 -12.27
C VAL A 144 11.26 -9.58 -12.77
N PRO A 145 10.34 -8.61 -12.68
CA PRO A 145 10.60 -7.27 -13.16
C PRO A 145 11.64 -6.56 -12.29
N GLU A 146 12.44 -5.73 -12.92
CA GLU A 146 13.34 -4.81 -12.23
C GLU A 146 12.53 -3.62 -11.71
N ILE A 147 12.65 -3.33 -10.41
CA ILE A 147 12.08 -2.11 -9.82
C ILE A 147 13.15 -1.03 -9.87
N CYS A 148 13.01 -0.08 -10.79
CA CYS A 148 13.98 1.01 -10.98
C CYS A 148 13.78 2.18 -10.01
N GLY A 149 12.65 2.24 -9.31
CA GLY A 149 12.41 3.33 -8.37
C GLY A 149 11.12 3.23 -7.57
N PHE A 150 11.05 4.08 -6.55
CA PHE A 150 9.87 4.28 -5.72
C PHE A 150 9.56 5.76 -5.61
N ALA A 151 8.29 6.12 -5.63
CA ALA A 151 7.85 7.49 -5.48
C ALA A 151 6.69 7.63 -4.48
N LEU A 152 6.72 8.70 -3.70
CA LEU A 152 5.65 9.09 -2.80
C LEU A 152 5.09 10.44 -3.21
N CYS A 153 3.79 10.49 -3.49
CA CYS A 153 3.07 11.72 -3.78
C CYS A 153 2.27 12.15 -2.54
N TYR A 154 2.52 13.35 -2.05
CA TYR A 154 1.82 13.91 -0.91
C TYR A 154 0.88 15.02 -1.36
N GLY A 155 -0.39 14.93 -0.95
CA GLY A 155 -1.32 16.04 -1.09
C GLY A 155 -1.00 17.15 -0.09
N ASN A 156 -0.87 18.38 -0.57
CA ASN A 156 -0.77 19.56 0.28
C ASN A 156 -2.20 19.95 0.71
N TYR A 157 -2.62 19.51 1.89
CA TYR A 157 -3.89 19.88 2.50
C TYR A 157 -3.67 20.46 3.89
#